data_918d728ed15d28fe4c670afd341507ca
#
_entry.id   918d728ed15d28fe4c670afd341507ca
#
_cell.length_a   1.000
_cell.length_b   1.000
_cell.length_c   1.000
_cell.angle_alpha   90.00
_cell.angle_beta   90.00
_cell.angle_gamma   90.00
#
_symmetry.space_group_name_H-M   'P 1'
#
loop_
_entity.id
_entity.type
_entity.pdbx_description
1 polymer ?
#
loop_
_entity_poly.entity_id
_entity_poly.type
_entity_poly.pdbx_seq_one_letter_code
_entity_poly.pdbx_strand_id
1 'polypeptide(L)' 'MEIIKRGDWQPPTFTAELVCYNCNSILKIDADDILSVYDDWDGSPASYQVTCPVCGHRVEVTGKDKKNYLNYLRTRKLN' A
#
# COMPACT_ATOMS: atom_id res chain seq x y z
N MET A 1 2.74 31.71 -13.31
CA MET A 1 1.66 31.91 -12.32
C MET A 1 2.24 31.86 -10.91
N GLU A 2 1.86 32.81 -10.11
CA GLU A 2 2.39 32.93 -8.75
C GLU A 2 1.37 32.42 -7.73
N ILE A 3 1.84 31.65 -6.76
CA ILE A 3 0.98 31.13 -5.69
C ILE A 3 1.07 32.08 -4.51
N ILE A 4 -0.02 32.80 -4.25
CA ILE A 4 -0.07 33.77 -3.16
C ILE A 4 -0.25 33.09 -1.81
N LYS A 5 -1.07 32.02 -1.78
CA LYS A 5 -1.29 31.24 -0.58
C LYS A 5 -1.37 29.77 -0.94
N ARG A 6 -0.58 28.95 -0.26
CA ARG A 6 -0.63 27.52 -0.46
C ARG A 6 -1.86 26.95 0.24
N GLY A 7 -2.65 26.18 -0.50
CA GLY A 7 -3.81 25.50 0.07
C GLY A 7 -3.42 24.37 1.00
N ASP A 8 -4.43 23.73 1.57
CA ASP A 8 -4.24 22.63 2.53
C ASP A 8 -3.97 21.29 1.84
N TRP A 9 -3.67 21.30 0.54
CA TRP A 9 -3.41 20.08 -0.19
C TRP A 9 -2.17 19.36 0.36
N GLN A 10 -2.32 18.08 0.62
CA GLN A 10 -1.23 17.21 1.02
C GLN A 10 -1.08 16.08 0.01
N PRO A 11 0.16 15.60 -0.23
CA PRO A 11 0.32 14.46 -1.12
C PRO A 11 -0.45 13.25 -0.59
N PRO A 12 -1.04 12.45 -1.49
CA PRO A 12 -1.77 11.26 -1.05
C PRO A 12 -0.85 10.31 -0.31
N THR A 13 -1.33 9.77 0.79
CA THR A 13 -0.59 8.81 1.61
C THR A 13 -1.44 7.58 1.85
N PHE A 14 -0.78 6.46 2.06
CA PHE A 14 -1.44 5.21 2.40
C PHE A 14 -0.74 4.59 3.59
N THR A 15 -1.52 4.26 4.61
CA THR A 15 -1.06 3.51 5.77
C THR A 15 -2.09 2.47 6.14
N ALA A 16 -1.64 1.33 6.65
CA ALA A 16 -2.51 0.26 7.08
C ALA A 16 -1.89 -0.52 8.23
N GLU A 17 -2.73 -1.20 8.99
CA GLU A 17 -2.28 -2.09 10.05
C GLU A 17 -2.69 -3.51 9.69
N LEU A 18 -1.70 -4.40 9.68
CA LEU A 18 -1.91 -5.81 9.37
C LEU A 18 -1.40 -6.67 10.51
N VAL A 19 -2.00 -7.84 10.65
CA VAL A 19 -1.56 -8.83 11.64
C VAL A 19 -0.88 -9.98 10.90
N CYS A 20 0.36 -10.26 11.28
CA CYS A 20 1.08 -11.42 10.74
C CYS A 20 0.56 -12.69 11.40
N TYR A 21 0.06 -13.64 10.61
CA TYR A 21 -0.49 -14.89 11.14
C TYR A 21 0.58 -15.79 11.74
N ASN A 22 1.82 -15.61 11.32
CA ASN A 22 2.91 -16.51 11.73
C ASN A 22 3.45 -16.16 13.11
N CYS A 23 3.64 -14.87 13.39
CA CYS A 23 4.18 -14.42 14.68
C CYS A 23 3.21 -13.55 15.48
N ASN A 24 2.01 -13.29 14.97
CA ASN A 24 0.98 -12.48 15.60
C ASN A 24 1.40 -11.03 15.89
N SER A 25 2.39 -10.53 15.15
CA SER A 25 2.81 -9.13 15.27
C SER A 25 1.86 -8.22 14.53
N ILE A 26 1.59 -7.05 15.11
CA ILE A 26 0.81 -6.01 14.45
C ILE A 26 1.78 -5.16 13.65
N LEU A 27 1.57 -5.07 12.34
CA LEU A 27 2.46 -4.36 11.42
C LEU A 27 1.79 -3.09 10.94
N LYS A 28 2.43 -1.97 11.14
CA LYS A 28 2.01 -0.71 10.54
C LYS A 28 2.82 -0.52 9.26
N ILE A 29 2.13 -0.49 8.13
CA ILE A 29 2.78 -0.43 6.82
C ILE A 29 2.36 0.84 6.09
N ASP A 30 3.18 1.25 5.14
CA ASP A 30 2.86 2.30 4.19
C ASP A 30 2.96 1.75 2.76
N ALA A 31 2.76 2.64 1.78
CA ALA A 31 2.75 2.23 0.38
C ALA A 31 4.09 1.64 -0.07
N ASP A 32 5.19 2.10 0.49
CA ASP A 32 6.52 1.64 0.10
C ASP A 32 6.81 0.21 0.60
N ASP A 33 6.10 -0.23 1.62
CA ASP A 33 6.29 -1.58 2.16
C ASP A 33 5.56 -2.64 1.35
N ILE A 34 4.66 -2.24 0.46
CA ILE A 34 3.84 -3.17 -0.29
C ILE A 34 4.57 -3.61 -1.55
N LEU A 35 4.65 -4.94 -1.73
CA LEU A 35 5.24 -5.54 -2.92
C LEU A 35 4.12 -6.00 -3.84
N SER A 36 4.23 -5.67 -5.12
CA SER A 36 3.30 -6.14 -6.14
C SER A 36 3.75 -7.50 -6.65
N VAL A 37 2.86 -8.48 -6.57
CA VAL A 37 3.13 -9.82 -7.08
C VAL A 37 2.44 -9.93 -8.44
N TYR A 38 3.21 -10.11 -9.48
CA TYR A 38 2.70 -10.20 -10.84
C TYR A 38 2.51 -11.64 -11.24
N ASP A 39 1.41 -11.87 -11.97
CA ASP A 39 1.19 -13.11 -12.67
C ASP A 39 1.69 -12.94 -14.11
N ASP A 40 2.18 -14.02 -14.74
CA ASP A 40 2.78 -13.94 -16.08
C ASP A 40 1.77 -13.65 -17.19
N TRP A 41 0.54 -13.39 -16.84
CA TRP A 41 -0.58 -13.42 -17.78
C TRP A 41 -0.80 -12.10 -18.51
N ASP A 42 -0.89 -10.96 -17.80
CA ASP A 42 -1.29 -9.71 -18.45
C ASP A 42 -0.51 -8.48 -17.97
N GLY A 43 0.50 -8.65 -17.17
CA GLY A 43 1.31 -7.55 -16.67
C GLY A 43 0.67 -6.74 -15.55
N SER A 44 -0.52 -7.12 -15.11
CA SER A 44 -1.17 -6.48 -13.97
C SER A 44 -0.84 -7.23 -12.68
N PRO A 45 -0.71 -6.53 -11.53
CA PRO A 45 -0.43 -7.22 -10.27
C PRO A 45 -1.57 -8.17 -9.90
N ALA A 46 -1.23 -9.42 -9.62
CA ALA A 46 -2.19 -10.42 -9.17
C ALA A 46 -2.55 -10.21 -7.71
N SER A 47 -1.58 -9.80 -6.89
CA SER A 47 -1.79 -9.55 -5.47
C SER A 47 -0.78 -8.56 -4.93
N TYR A 48 -1.05 -8.04 -3.74
CA TYR A 48 -0.15 -7.15 -3.01
C TYR A 48 0.20 -7.79 -1.68
N GLN A 49 1.47 -7.81 -1.35
CA GLN A 49 1.97 -8.47 -0.16
C GLN A 49 3.00 -7.60 0.56
N VAL A 50 3.11 -7.80 1.87
CA VAL A 50 4.15 -7.16 2.68
C VAL A 50 4.93 -8.27 3.40
N THR A 51 6.21 -7.98 3.66
CA THR A 51 7.06 -8.94 4.39
C THR A 51 7.14 -8.53 5.85
N CYS A 52 6.80 -9.46 6.74
CA CYS A 52 6.92 -9.22 8.17
C CYS A 52 8.39 -9.08 8.56
N PRO A 53 8.78 -7.97 9.22
CA PRO A 53 10.19 -7.79 9.62
C PRO A 53 10.61 -8.66 10.79
N VAL A 54 9.64 -9.27 11.50
CA VAL A 54 9.92 -10.09 12.68
C VAL A 54 10.26 -11.53 12.28
N CYS A 55 9.41 -12.14 11.44
CA CYS A 55 9.57 -13.54 11.07
C CYS A 55 9.85 -13.77 9.58
N GLY A 56 9.76 -12.75 8.75
CA GLY A 56 9.99 -12.86 7.31
C GLY A 56 8.82 -13.45 6.53
N HIS A 57 7.70 -13.73 7.19
CA HIS A 57 6.52 -14.26 6.52
C HIS A 57 5.84 -13.18 5.68
N ARG A 58 5.30 -13.57 4.53
CA ARG A 58 4.57 -12.63 3.67
C ARG A 58 3.11 -12.59 4.06
N VAL A 59 2.59 -11.37 4.24
CA VAL A 59 1.19 -11.13 4.58
C VAL A 59 0.52 -10.47 3.38
N GLU A 60 -0.59 -11.05 2.93
CA GLU A 60 -1.32 -10.50 1.78
C GLU A 60 -2.20 -9.34 2.21
N VAL A 61 -2.18 -8.28 1.40
CA VAL A 61 -3.04 -7.11 1.60
C VAL A 61 -4.37 -7.39 0.91
N THR A 62 -5.44 -7.56 1.70
CA THR A 62 -6.77 -7.93 1.19
C THR A 62 -7.86 -7.04 1.78
N GLY A 63 -9.08 -7.17 1.27
CA GLY A 63 -10.24 -6.47 1.80
C GLY A 63 -10.13 -4.96 1.68
N LYS A 64 -10.42 -4.27 2.75
CA LYS A 64 -10.40 -2.80 2.79
C LYS A 64 -9.03 -2.25 2.48
N ASP A 65 -7.98 -2.87 2.99
CA ASP A 65 -6.61 -2.39 2.81
C ASP A 65 -6.22 -2.43 1.35
N LYS A 66 -6.57 -3.50 0.65
CA LYS A 66 -6.32 -3.62 -0.78
C LYS A 66 -7.08 -2.54 -1.55
N LYS A 67 -8.34 -2.32 -1.20
CA LYS A 67 -9.16 -1.31 -1.84
C LYS A 67 -8.60 0.09 -1.62
N ASN A 68 -8.19 0.39 -0.40
CA ASN A 68 -7.59 1.67 -0.07
C ASN A 68 -6.28 1.89 -0.80
N TYR A 69 -5.47 0.84 -0.92
CA TYR A 69 -4.21 0.92 -1.66
C TYR A 69 -4.44 1.18 -3.15
N LEU A 70 -5.43 0.54 -3.74
CA LEU A 70 -5.78 0.78 -5.14
C LEU A 70 -6.27 2.20 -5.37
N ASN A 71 -7.05 2.74 -4.45
CA ASN A 71 -7.49 4.13 -4.51
C ASN A 71 -6.31 5.10 -4.38
N TYR A 72 -5.36 4.78 -3.50
CA TYR A 72 -4.14 5.56 -3.37
C TYR A 72 -3.36 5.60 -4.68
N LEU A 73 -3.19 4.46 -5.33
CA LEU A 73 -2.48 4.40 -6.61
C LEU A 73 -3.18 5.21 -7.69
N ARG A 74 -4.51 5.16 -7.71
CA ARG A 74 -5.30 5.94 -8.67
C ARG A 74 -5.12 7.43 -8.44
N THR A 75 -5.20 7.88 -7.20
CA THR A 75 -5.02 9.29 -6.85
C THR A 75 -3.61 9.76 -7.19
N ARG A 76 -2.61 8.92 -6.95
CA ARG A 76 -1.22 9.25 -7.26
C ARG A 76 -1.00 9.45 -8.75
N LYS A 77 -1.67 8.67 -9.60
CA LYS A 77 -1.54 8.80 -11.05
C LYS A 77 -2.12 10.09 -11.60
N LEU A 78 -3.10 10.66 -10.92
CA LEU A 78 -3.77 11.88 -11.36
C LEU A 78 -2.97 13.14 -11.05
N ASN A 79 -1.94 13.03 -10.26
CA ASN A 79 -1.03 14.11 -9.94
C ASN A 79 0.26 13.94 -10.73
#